data_39d0702f3445cfdebb1a6556ea617565
#
_entry.id   39d0702f3445cfdebb1a6556ea617565
#
_cell.length_a   1.000
_cell.length_b   1.000
_cell.length_c   1.000
_cell.angle_alpha   90.00
_cell.angle_beta   90.00
_cell.angle_gamma   90.00
#
_symmetry.space_group_name_H-M   'P 1'
#
loop_
_entity.id
_entity.type
_entity.pdbx_description
1 polymer ?
#
loop_
_entity_poly.entity_id
_entity_poly.type
_entity_poly.pdbx_seq_one_letter_code
_entity_poly.pdbx_strand_id
1 'polypeptide(L)'
;EITKRYPHIDIWVNDLYEPLYNFWCELQHHGQELQDALLGIKSIYCNPDAARCLFITSKEQINDSDLSNFDRAVAFYIVNKCSFSGLTESSSFSAQASESNFSTNGIERLTEYSEIIERWKITNLSYESMLCDDKDTFIYLDPPYDIKDNLYGRKGEMHKRFDHDKFAHDCDKHTCPMLISYNSDQIIRDRFYEW
;
A
#
# COMPACT_ATOMS: atom_id res chain seq x y z
N GLU A 1 -4.60 -13.89 -5.38
CA GLU A 1 -4.42 -15.06 -6.27
C GLU A 1 -3.62 -16.16 -5.56
N ILE A 2 -2.44 -15.90 -5.00
CA ILE A 2 -1.60 -16.87 -4.29
C ILE A 2 -2.39 -17.51 -3.14
N THR A 3 -3.01 -16.73 -2.27
CA THR A 3 -3.79 -17.20 -1.14
C THR A 3 -4.93 -18.17 -1.56
N LYS A 4 -5.64 -17.82 -2.63
CA LYS A 4 -6.73 -18.66 -3.16
C LYS A 4 -6.19 -19.94 -3.80
N ARG A 5 -5.07 -19.88 -4.48
CA ARG A 5 -4.49 -21.01 -5.22
C ARG A 5 -3.68 -21.96 -4.33
N TYR A 6 -3.06 -21.41 -3.30
CA TYR A 6 -2.18 -22.13 -2.38
C TYR A 6 -2.52 -21.80 -0.92
N PRO A 7 -3.68 -22.26 -0.40
CA PRO A 7 -4.18 -21.88 0.92
C PRO A 7 -3.33 -22.38 2.10
N HIS A 8 -2.37 -23.27 1.84
CA HIS A 8 -1.45 -23.83 2.83
C HIS A 8 -0.16 -23.00 2.99
N ILE A 9 0.07 -22.01 2.14
CA ILE A 9 1.25 -21.15 2.23
C ILE A 9 0.99 -20.03 3.24
N ASP A 10 1.91 -19.84 4.17
CA ASP A 10 1.91 -18.70 5.06
C ASP A 10 2.36 -17.44 4.29
N ILE A 11 1.59 -16.37 4.41
CA ILE A 11 1.88 -15.11 3.73
C ILE A 11 2.22 -14.06 4.77
N TRP A 12 3.37 -13.45 4.60
CA TRP A 12 3.80 -12.30 5.38
C TRP A 12 3.98 -11.09 4.45
N VAL A 13 3.18 -10.05 4.67
CA VAL A 13 3.28 -8.77 3.96
C VAL A 13 3.80 -7.69 4.89
N ASN A 14 4.64 -6.83 4.34
CA ASN A 14 5.24 -5.73 5.08
C ASN A 14 5.27 -4.47 4.23
N ASP A 15 4.93 -3.34 4.82
CA ASP A 15 5.11 -2.03 4.20
C ASP A 15 5.54 -1.02 5.26
N LEU A 16 6.52 -0.18 4.94
CA LEU A 16 7.00 0.86 5.83
C LEU A 16 6.04 2.06 5.90
N TYR A 17 5.17 2.23 4.89
CA TYR A 17 4.20 3.31 4.85
C TYR A 17 3.03 3.02 5.81
N GLU A 18 3.07 3.64 6.97
CA GLU A 18 2.14 3.39 8.08
C GLU A 18 0.66 3.49 7.69
N PRO A 19 0.19 4.48 6.90
CA PRO A 19 -1.23 4.54 6.52
C PRO A 19 -1.70 3.35 5.68
N LEU A 20 -0.84 2.79 4.83
CA LEU A 20 -1.15 1.58 4.06
C LEU A 20 -1.18 0.35 4.98
N TYR A 21 -0.21 0.21 5.87
CA TYR A 21 -0.19 -0.83 6.88
C TYR A 21 -1.46 -0.79 7.75
N ASN A 22 -1.82 0.39 8.27
CA ASN A 22 -3.03 0.58 9.08
C ASN A 22 -4.29 0.17 8.29
N PHE A 23 -4.40 0.59 7.02
CA PHE A 23 -5.53 0.19 6.17
C PHE A 23 -5.63 -1.33 6.03
N TRP A 24 -4.52 -2.04 5.79
CA TRP A 24 -4.53 -3.51 5.68
C TRP A 24 -4.92 -4.19 6.99
N CYS A 25 -4.46 -3.68 8.14
CA CYS A 25 -4.85 -4.21 9.45
C CYS A 25 -6.35 -4.01 9.71
N GLU A 26 -6.89 -2.81 9.45
CA GLU A 26 -8.32 -2.54 9.63
C GLU A 26 -9.17 -3.35 8.64
N LEU A 27 -8.73 -3.51 7.40
CA LEU A 27 -9.42 -4.37 6.43
C LEU A 27 -9.44 -5.83 6.89
N GLN A 28 -8.34 -6.32 7.48
CA GLN A 28 -8.24 -7.70 7.97
C GLN A 28 -9.22 -7.97 9.12
N HIS A 29 -9.38 -7.04 10.05
CA HIS A 29 -10.14 -7.24 11.27
C HIS A 29 -11.57 -6.69 11.23
N HIS A 30 -11.80 -5.65 10.43
CA HIS A 30 -13.04 -4.88 10.37
C HIS A 30 -13.55 -4.68 8.94
N GLY A 31 -13.36 -5.70 8.06
CA GLY A 31 -13.67 -5.58 6.63
C GLY A 31 -15.13 -5.24 6.32
N GLN A 32 -16.08 -5.77 7.06
CA GLN A 32 -17.50 -5.48 6.87
C GLN A 32 -17.83 -4.06 7.33
N GLU A 33 -17.36 -3.65 8.51
CA GLU A 33 -17.58 -2.31 9.05
C GLU A 33 -16.95 -1.24 8.14
N LEU A 34 -15.75 -1.52 7.60
CA LEU A 34 -15.07 -0.65 6.67
C LEU A 34 -15.86 -0.49 5.35
N GLN A 35 -16.39 -1.59 4.84
CA GLN A 35 -17.28 -1.59 3.67
C GLN A 35 -18.53 -0.74 3.93
N ASP A 36 -19.24 -0.96 5.04
CA ASP A 36 -20.48 -0.27 5.36
C ASP A 36 -20.26 1.24 5.55
N ALA A 37 -19.19 1.63 6.25
CA ALA A 37 -18.81 3.03 6.41
C ALA A 37 -18.54 3.71 5.07
N LEU A 38 -17.76 3.07 4.19
CA LEU A 38 -17.43 3.60 2.88
C LEU A 38 -18.61 3.65 1.93
N LEU A 39 -19.54 2.69 1.99
CA LEU A 39 -20.81 2.74 1.22
C LEU A 39 -21.69 3.91 1.69
N GLY A 40 -21.79 4.11 3.01
CA GLY A 40 -22.52 5.26 3.58
C GLY A 40 -21.94 6.59 3.10
N ILE A 41 -20.62 6.74 3.14
CA ILE A 41 -19.91 7.93 2.64
C ILE A 41 -20.14 8.10 1.13
N LYS A 42 -20.00 7.04 0.33
CA LYS A 42 -20.20 7.09 -1.12
C LYS A 42 -21.60 7.51 -1.51
N SER A 43 -22.61 7.14 -0.75
CA SER A 43 -24.00 7.54 -0.99
C SER A 43 -24.23 9.05 -0.86
N ILE A 44 -23.46 9.72 0.01
CA ILE A 44 -23.53 11.17 0.24
C ILE A 44 -22.65 11.92 -0.77
N TYR A 45 -21.42 11.42 -1.00
CA TYR A 45 -20.42 12.04 -1.86
C TYR A 45 -20.43 11.40 -3.26
N CYS A 46 -21.58 11.44 -3.92
CA CYS A 46 -21.86 10.71 -5.15
C CYS A 46 -21.40 11.41 -6.45
N ASN A 47 -20.91 12.66 -6.37
CA ASN A 47 -20.44 13.43 -7.52
C ASN A 47 -19.02 13.96 -7.30
N PRO A 48 -18.31 14.37 -8.38
CA PRO A 48 -16.90 14.80 -8.29
C PRO A 48 -16.65 16.01 -7.39
N ASP A 49 -17.58 16.98 -7.33
CA ASP A 49 -17.39 18.17 -6.49
C ASP A 49 -17.48 17.84 -5.00
N ALA A 50 -18.46 17.03 -4.62
CA ALA A 50 -18.57 16.52 -3.26
C ALA A 50 -17.37 15.62 -2.90
N ALA A 51 -16.96 14.74 -3.82
CA ALA A 51 -15.79 13.86 -3.63
C ALA A 51 -14.49 14.66 -3.48
N ARG A 52 -14.36 15.82 -4.11
CA ARG A 52 -13.20 16.71 -3.92
C ARG A 52 -13.11 17.24 -2.49
N CYS A 53 -14.22 17.69 -1.92
CA CYS A 53 -14.26 18.15 -0.52
C CYS A 53 -13.89 17.00 0.43
N LEU A 54 -14.47 15.83 0.22
CA LEU A 54 -14.16 14.62 0.98
C LEU A 54 -12.68 14.25 0.89
N PHE A 55 -12.11 14.27 -0.32
CA PHE A 55 -10.68 13.98 -0.54
C PHE A 55 -9.76 14.93 0.25
N ILE A 56 -10.06 16.23 0.25
CA ILE A 56 -9.25 17.24 0.97
C ILE A 56 -9.27 16.95 2.48
N THR A 57 -10.46 16.74 3.06
CA THR A 57 -10.60 16.43 4.48
C THR A 57 -9.92 15.10 4.83
N SER A 58 -10.16 14.05 4.05
CA SER A 58 -9.56 12.74 4.28
C SER A 58 -8.03 12.79 4.20
N LYS A 59 -7.47 13.65 3.35
CA LYS A 59 -6.02 13.82 3.23
C LYS A 59 -5.36 14.39 4.49
N GLU A 60 -6.08 15.20 5.26
CA GLU A 60 -5.65 15.68 6.57
C GLU A 60 -5.76 14.59 7.64
N GLN A 61 -6.76 13.73 7.52
CA GLN A 61 -7.11 12.70 8.50
C GLN A 61 -6.20 11.46 8.48
N ILE A 62 -5.57 11.15 7.35
CA ILE A 62 -4.74 9.92 7.20
C ILE A 62 -3.67 9.80 8.31
N ASN A 63 -3.06 10.92 8.71
CA ASN A 63 -1.99 10.96 9.71
C ASN A 63 -2.40 11.66 11.00
N ASP A 64 -3.69 11.85 11.23
CA ASP A 64 -4.20 12.48 12.44
C ASP A 64 -4.18 11.47 13.60
N SER A 65 -3.28 11.66 14.55
CA SER A 65 -3.14 10.80 15.73
C SER A 65 -4.31 10.87 16.72
N ASP A 66 -5.18 11.87 16.59
CA ASP A 66 -6.36 12.02 17.45
C ASP A 66 -7.53 11.16 16.93
N LEU A 67 -7.45 10.68 15.71
CA LEU A 67 -8.43 9.77 15.12
C LEU A 67 -8.11 8.30 15.40
N SER A 68 -9.16 7.47 15.41
CA SER A 68 -9.01 6.02 15.51
C SER A 68 -8.28 5.45 14.27
N ASN A 69 -7.67 4.28 14.43
CA ASN A 69 -7.06 3.55 13.30
C ASN A 69 -8.09 3.28 12.21
N PHE A 70 -9.33 2.96 12.59
CA PHE A 70 -10.44 2.73 11.67
C PHE A 70 -10.78 3.99 10.84
N ASP A 71 -10.92 5.16 11.48
CA ASP A 71 -11.21 6.41 10.77
C ASP A 71 -10.08 6.80 9.82
N ARG A 72 -8.83 6.60 10.24
CA ARG A 72 -7.65 6.81 9.39
C ARG A 72 -7.62 5.84 8.19
N ALA A 73 -8.05 4.59 8.38
CA ALA A 73 -8.16 3.62 7.29
C ALA A 73 -9.25 3.99 6.28
N VAL A 74 -10.41 4.47 6.76
CA VAL A 74 -11.46 5.03 5.90
C VAL A 74 -10.92 6.20 5.07
N ALA A 75 -10.24 7.15 5.72
CA ALA A 75 -9.63 8.30 5.06
C ALA A 75 -8.57 7.88 4.03
N PHE A 76 -7.72 6.90 4.35
CA PHE A 76 -6.73 6.34 3.43
C PHE A 76 -7.38 5.78 2.17
N TYR A 77 -8.43 4.96 2.30
CA TYR A 77 -9.13 4.39 1.15
C TYR A 77 -9.67 5.47 0.22
N ILE A 78 -10.33 6.49 0.78
CA ILE A 78 -10.89 7.62 0.02
C ILE A 78 -9.78 8.34 -0.74
N VAL A 79 -8.68 8.69 -0.08
CA VAL A 79 -7.58 9.40 -0.72
C VAL A 79 -6.93 8.54 -1.81
N ASN A 80 -6.68 7.27 -1.57
CA ASN A 80 -6.11 6.37 -2.56
C ASN A 80 -7.01 6.24 -3.80
N LYS A 81 -8.33 6.09 -3.61
CA LYS A 81 -9.28 5.89 -4.71
C LYS A 81 -9.67 7.16 -5.45
N CYS A 82 -9.58 8.34 -4.82
CA CYS A 82 -9.89 9.62 -5.43
C CYS A 82 -8.66 10.38 -5.96
N SER A 83 -7.46 9.82 -5.80
CA SER A 83 -6.22 10.47 -6.23
C SER A 83 -5.82 10.12 -7.66
N PHE A 84 -5.06 11.03 -8.28
CA PHE A 84 -4.41 10.75 -9.55
C PHE A 84 -3.39 9.61 -9.38
N SER A 85 -3.46 8.58 -10.21
CA SER A 85 -2.57 7.40 -10.18
C SER A 85 -2.54 6.60 -8.88
N GLY A 86 -3.53 6.77 -7.98
CA GLY A 86 -3.56 6.06 -6.69
C GLY A 86 -2.48 6.48 -5.70
N LEU A 87 -1.76 7.57 -5.98
CA LEU A 87 -0.81 8.19 -5.07
C LEU A 87 -1.59 8.85 -3.92
N THR A 88 -1.15 8.63 -2.69
CA THR A 88 -1.86 9.10 -1.51
C THR A 88 -1.60 10.59 -1.19
N GLU A 89 -0.84 10.90 -0.15
CA GLU A 89 -0.68 12.25 0.38
C GLU A 89 0.02 13.23 -0.57
N SER A 90 0.90 12.75 -1.44
CA SER A 90 1.61 13.58 -2.43
C SER A 90 0.78 13.88 -3.68
N SER A 91 -0.40 13.26 -3.81
CA SER A 91 -1.22 13.36 -5.02
C SER A 91 -2.21 14.52 -5.00
N SER A 92 -2.73 14.82 -6.19
CA SER A 92 -3.89 15.69 -6.39
C SER A 92 -5.17 14.87 -6.58
N PHE A 93 -6.30 15.51 -6.31
CA PHE A 93 -7.62 14.95 -6.61
C PHE A 93 -7.80 14.70 -8.11
N SER A 94 -8.40 13.58 -8.45
CA SER A 94 -8.81 13.25 -9.81
C SER A 94 -10.33 13.01 -9.85
N ALA A 95 -11.06 13.83 -10.58
CA ALA A 95 -12.50 13.66 -10.79
C ALA A 95 -12.80 12.29 -11.43
N GLN A 96 -12.02 11.90 -12.45
CA GLN A 96 -12.17 10.59 -13.09
C GLN A 96 -11.95 9.45 -12.10
N ALA A 97 -10.91 9.50 -11.26
CA ALA A 97 -10.65 8.48 -10.27
C ALA A 97 -11.76 8.40 -9.23
N SER A 98 -12.31 9.53 -8.79
CA SER A 98 -13.42 9.58 -7.83
C SER A 98 -14.72 8.93 -8.36
N GLU A 99 -14.88 8.85 -9.66
CA GLU A 99 -16.02 8.17 -10.29
C GLU A 99 -15.71 6.69 -10.58
N SER A 100 -14.52 6.40 -11.14
CA SER A 100 -14.18 5.05 -11.60
C SER A 100 -13.60 4.16 -10.51
N ASN A 101 -12.74 4.69 -9.62
CA ASN A 101 -12.01 3.91 -8.62
C ASN A 101 -12.67 3.95 -7.23
N PHE A 102 -13.22 5.10 -6.82
CA PHE A 102 -14.07 5.20 -5.64
C PHE A 102 -15.50 4.80 -6.03
N SER A 103 -15.70 3.54 -6.33
CA SER A 103 -16.95 2.98 -6.86
C SER A 103 -17.61 2.03 -5.86
N THR A 104 -18.94 1.93 -5.90
CA THR A 104 -19.73 1.00 -5.08
C THR A 104 -19.21 -0.44 -5.25
N ASN A 105 -19.02 -0.91 -6.48
CA ASN A 105 -18.49 -2.24 -6.75
C ASN A 105 -17.10 -2.48 -6.14
N GLY A 106 -16.23 -1.46 -6.13
CA GLY A 106 -14.90 -1.56 -5.51
C GLY A 106 -14.98 -1.66 -3.99
N ILE A 107 -15.92 -0.94 -3.38
CA ILE A 107 -16.15 -0.95 -1.93
C ILE A 107 -16.79 -2.29 -1.51
N GLU A 108 -17.79 -2.78 -2.22
CA GLU A 108 -18.48 -4.05 -1.93
C GLU A 108 -17.56 -5.28 -1.95
N ARG A 109 -16.40 -5.16 -2.55
CA ARG A 109 -15.39 -6.24 -2.56
C ARG A 109 -14.48 -6.25 -1.34
N LEU A 110 -14.57 -5.28 -0.44
CA LEU A 110 -13.69 -5.21 0.72
C LEU A 110 -13.87 -6.40 1.65
N THR A 111 -15.10 -6.86 1.86
CA THR A 111 -15.36 -8.06 2.67
C THR A 111 -14.73 -9.31 2.04
N GLU A 112 -14.80 -9.49 0.71
CA GLU A 112 -14.09 -10.59 0.03
C GLU A 112 -12.57 -10.51 0.25
N TYR A 113 -12.00 -9.31 0.18
CA TYR A 113 -10.57 -9.13 0.42
C TYR A 113 -10.19 -9.37 1.88
N SER A 114 -11.02 -8.96 2.84
CA SER A 114 -10.84 -9.25 4.27
C SER A 114 -10.73 -10.76 4.52
N GLU A 115 -11.63 -11.55 3.95
CA GLU A 115 -11.59 -13.02 4.04
C GLU A 115 -10.31 -13.62 3.44
N ILE A 116 -9.83 -13.08 2.31
CA ILE A 116 -8.60 -13.55 1.65
C ILE A 116 -7.37 -13.32 2.51
N ILE A 117 -7.32 -12.19 3.23
CA ILE A 117 -6.14 -11.79 4.01
C ILE A 117 -6.25 -12.17 5.49
N GLU A 118 -7.31 -12.84 5.92
CA GLU A 118 -7.60 -13.18 7.31
C GLU A 118 -6.39 -13.78 8.06
N ARG A 119 -5.63 -14.64 7.37
CA ARG A 119 -4.47 -15.34 7.96
C ARG A 119 -3.12 -14.70 7.62
N TRP A 120 -3.10 -13.58 6.91
CA TRP A 120 -1.83 -12.94 6.58
C TRP A 120 -1.20 -12.34 7.82
N LYS A 121 0.12 -12.47 7.95
CA LYS A 121 0.90 -11.67 8.88
C LYS A 121 1.16 -10.32 8.22
N ILE A 122 0.68 -9.23 8.82
CA ILE A 122 0.83 -7.87 8.29
C ILE A 122 1.70 -7.08 9.26
N THR A 123 2.75 -6.41 8.74
CA THR A 123 3.72 -5.68 9.58
C THR A 123 4.09 -4.34 8.97
N ASN A 124 4.56 -3.44 9.85
CA ASN A 124 5.10 -2.12 9.50
C ASN A 124 6.54 -2.03 9.99
N LEU A 125 7.42 -2.74 9.30
CA LEU A 125 8.84 -2.85 9.65
C LEU A 125 9.71 -2.39 8.47
N SER A 126 10.98 -2.13 8.74
CA SER A 126 11.95 -1.93 7.67
C SER A 126 12.22 -3.24 6.92
N TYR A 127 12.56 -3.14 5.62
CA TYR A 127 12.79 -4.29 4.75
C TYR A 127 13.86 -5.25 5.28
N GLU A 128 14.85 -4.73 6.01
CA GLU A 128 15.92 -5.55 6.60
C GLU A 128 15.37 -6.64 7.52
N SER A 129 14.22 -6.39 8.15
CA SER A 129 13.54 -7.38 9.01
C SER A 129 12.90 -8.52 8.22
N MET A 130 12.76 -8.37 6.90
CA MET A 130 12.18 -9.38 6.00
C MET A 130 13.23 -10.30 5.40
N LEU A 131 14.49 -9.84 5.32
CA LEU A 131 15.57 -10.62 4.72
C LEU A 131 15.93 -11.81 5.63
N CYS A 132 16.12 -12.97 5.02
CA CYS A 132 16.43 -14.21 5.74
C CYS A 132 17.29 -15.15 4.89
N ASP A 133 17.76 -16.23 5.51
CA ASP A 133 18.54 -17.29 4.85
C ASP A 133 17.77 -18.62 4.74
N ASP A 134 16.46 -18.58 4.95
CA ASP A 134 15.59 -19.74 4.83
C ASP A 134 15.29 -20.04 3.36
N LYS A 135 15.68 -21.22 2.90
CA LYS A 135 15.52 -21.68 1.52
C LYS A 135 14.08 -22.06 1.15
N ASP A 136 13.24 -22.28 2.14
CA ASP A 136 11.82 -22.59 1.95
C ASP A 136 10.96 -21.31 1.92
N THR A 137 11.57 -20.16 2.20
CA THR A 137 10.94 -18.84 2.08
C THR A 137 11.25 -18.23 0.71
N PHE A 138 10.25 -17.62 0.08
CA PHE A 138 10.39 -16.81 -1.12
C PHE A 138 10.01 -15.37 -0.81
N ILE A 139 10.87 -14.40 -1.13
CA ILE A 139 10.64 -12.98 -0.89
C ILE A 139 10.39 -12.23 -2.20
N TYR A 140 9.28 -11.51 -2.28
CA TYR A 140 9.05 -10.50 -3.31
C TYR A 140 9.32 -9.11 -2.73
N LEU A 141 10.26 -8.39 -3.34
CA LEU A 141 10.70 -7.06 -2.93
C LEU A 141 10.28 -6.02 -3.98
N ASP A 142 9.55 -5.01 -3.55
CA ASP A 142 9.10 -3.88 -4.37
C ASP A 142 9.56 -2.56 -3.73
N PRO A 143 10.87 -2.26 -3.78
CA PRO A 143 11.41 -1.03 -3.20
C PRO A 143 10.94 0.20 -3.98
N PRO A 144 11.04 1.41 -3.39
CA PRO A 144 10.84 2.65 -4.13
C PRO A 144 11.74 2.65 -5.38
N TYR A 145 11.18 2.97 -6.55
CA TYR A 145 11.96 3.00 -7.78
C TYR A 145 12.98 4.15 -7.77
N ASP A 146 14.19 3.92 -8.27
CA ASP A 146 15.24 4.93 -8.39
C ASP A 146 14.94 5.88 -9.56
N ILE A 147 13.94 6.73 -9.36
CA ILE A 147 13.46 7.72 -10.34
C ILE A 147 13.48 9.11 -9.72
N LYS A 148 13.49 10.15 -10.57
CA LYS A 148 13.53 11.55 -10.10
C LYS A 148 12.24 12.04 -9.43
N ASP A 149 11.17 11.25 -9.47
CA ASP A 149 9.86 11.62 -8.93
C ASP A 149 9.71 11.24 -7.46
N ASN A 150 9.08 12.11 -6.68
CA ASN A 150 8.87 11.93 -5.24
C ASN A 150 7.46 11.37 -4.98
N LEU A 151 7.30 10.06 -5.06
CA LEU A 151 5.99 9.43 -5.12
C LEU A 151 5.40 9.05 -3.75
N TYR A 152 6.22 8.77 -2.73
CA TYR A 152 5.75 8.18 -1.46
C TYR A 152 6.06 9.03 -0.24
N GLY A 153 5.10 9.07 0.72
CA GLY A 153 5.19 9.80 1.97
C GLY A 153 4.91 11.30 1.85
N ARG A 154 4.82 11.99 2.99
CA ARG A 154 4.62 13.44 3.04
C ARG A 154 5.80 14.14 2.33
N LYS A 155 5.57 14.81 1.20
CA LYS A 155 6.61 15.45 0.36
C LYS A 155 7.64 14.49 -0.26
N GLY A 156 7.33 13.20 -0.42
CA GLY A 156 8.22 12.21 -1.03
C GLY A 156 9.41 11.81 -0.16
N GLU A 157 9.32 11.96 1.15
CA GLU A 157 10.44 11.70 2.08
C GLU A 157 10.89 10.24 2.08
N MET A 158 9.97 9.29 1.95
CA MET A 158 10.27 7.86 1.93
C MET A 158 11.07 7.47 0.68
N HIS A 159 10.78 8.12 -0.45
CA HIS A 159 11.48 7.90 -1.71
C HIS A 159 12.91 8.47 -1.68
N LYS A 160 13.06 9.70 -1.18
CA LYS A 160 14.35 10.42 -1.14
C LYS A 160 15.38 9.83 -0.18
N ARG A 161 14.95 9.10 0.83
CA ARG A 161 15.81 8.55 1.89
C ARG A 161 16.13 7.08 1.72
N PHE A 162 15.58 6.43 0.69
CA PHE A 162 15.86 5.02 0.43
C PHE A 162 17.26 4.87 -0.16
N ASP A 163 18.11 4.14 0.54
CA ASP A 163 19.49 3.85 0.10
C ASP A 163 19.49 2.60 -0.78
N HIS A 164 19.46 2.82 -2.09
CA HIS A 164 19.41 1.77 -3.10
C HIS A 164 20.66 0.89 -3.12
N ASP A 165 21.84 1.44 -2.83
CA ASP A 165 23.09 0.69 -2.81
C ASP A 165 23.17 -0.19 -1.57
N LYS A 166 22.78 0.35 -0.41
CA LYS A 166 22.63 -0.44 0.81
C LYS A 166 21.61 -1.57 0.63
N PHE A 167 20.46 -1.29 0.01
CA PHE A 167 19.42 -2.28 -0.26
C PHE A 167 19.95 -3.45 -1.09
N ALA A 168 20.64 -3.19 -2.21
CA ALA A 168 21.23 -4.23 -3.03
C ALA A 168 22.26 -5.05 -2.25
N HIS A 169 23.17 -4.38 -1.52
CA HIS A 169 24.16 -5.03 -0.69
C HIS A 169 23.55 -5.90 0.43
N ASP A 170 22.44 -5.46 1.04
CA ASP A 170 21.76 -6.26 2.05
C ASP A 170 21.07 -7.48 1.42
N CYS A 171 20.46 -7.34 0.24
CA CYS A 171 19.93 -8.50 -0.50
C CYS A 171 21.00 -9.53 -0.85
N ASP A 172 22.18 -9.10 -1.28
CA ASP A 172 23.31 -9.98 -1.65
C ASP A 172 23.85 -10.82 -0.48
N LYS A 173 23.62 -10.39 0.76
CA LYS A 173 24.05 -11.12 1.97
C LYS A 173 23.19 -12.33 2.29
N HIS A 174 21.98 -12.41 1.74
CA HIS A 174 21.01 -13.44 2.08
C HIS A 174 20.83 -14.45 0.96
N THR A 175 20.50 -15.69 1.35
CA THR A 175 20.47 -16.83 0.44
C THR A 175 19.07 -17.34 0.12
N CYS A 176 18.01 -16.76 0.72
CA CYS A 176 16.65 -17.12 0.36
C CYS A 176 16.33 -16.69 -1.09
N PRO A 177 15.48 -17.44 -1.81
CA PRO A 177 15.03 -17.03 -3.14
C PRO A 177 14.30 -15.70 -3.09
N MET A 178 14.72 -14.74 -3.92
CA MET A 178 14.13 -13.39 -3.98
C MET A 178 13.77 -13.01 -5.41
N LEU A 179 12.75 -12.18 -5.55
CA LEU A 179 12.40 -11.48 -6.78
C LEU A 179 12.28 -9.99 -6.45
N ILE A 180 13.02 -9.15 -7.17
CA ILE A 180 13.03 -7.71 -6.98
C ILE A 180 12.40 -7.04 -8.19
N SER A 181 11.39 -6.17 -7.96
CA SER A 181 10.79 -5.31 -8.97
C SER A 181 11.48 -3.94 -8.97
N TYR A 182 11.92 -3.48 -10.13
CA TYR A 182 12.63 -2.19 -10.26
C TYR A 182 12.35 -1.52 -11.62
N ASN A 183 12.61 -0.20 -11.72
CA ASN A 183 12.66 0.48 -13.02
C ASN A 183 13.85 -0.02 -13.85
N SER A 184 13.65 -0.08 -15.17
CA SER A 184 14.67 -0.61 -16.09
C SER A 184 15.57 0.50 -16.60
N ASP A 185 16.65 0.79 -15.92
CA ASP A 185 17.75 1.65 -16.41
C ASP A 185 19.13 1.02 -16.19
N GLN A 186 20.19 1.68 -16.70
CA GLN A 186 21.53 1.15 -16.63
C GLN A 186 22.08 1.10 -15.19
N ILE A 187 21.73 2.09 -14.36
CA ILE A 187 22.18 2.16 -12.95
C ILE A 187 21.67 0.95 -12.17
N ILE A 188 20.41 0.58 -12.38
CA ILE A 188 19.82 -0.60 -11.73
C ILE A 188 20.46 -1.89 -12.24
N ARG A 189 20.71 -2.01 -13.55
CA ARG A 189 21.40 -3.19 -14.12
C ARG A 189 22.82 -3.35 -13.59
N ASP A 190 23.54 -2.26 -13.40
CA ASP A 190 24.89 -2.29 -12.86
C ASP A 190 24.87 -2.65 -11.37
N ARG A 191 23.87 -2.16 -10.62
CA ARG A 191 23.70 -2.44 -9.19
C ARG A 191 23.36 -3.91 -8.90
N PHE A 192 22.58 -4.55 -9.76
CA PHE A 192 22.17 -5.96 -9.65
C PHE A 192 22.81 -6.84 -10.74
N TYR A 193 24.05 -6.56 -11.10
CA TYR A 193 24.74 -7.24 -12.21
C TYR A 193 24.89 -8.76 -12.00
N GLU A 194 24.98 -9.23 -10.76
CA GLU A 194 25.14 -10.64 -10.40
C GLU A 194 23.82 -11.40 -10.22
N TRP A 195 22.67 -10.74 -10.42
CA TRP A 195 21.29 -11.27 -10.23
C TRP A 195 20.70 -11.83 -11.51
#